data_b75544a6177e3fb5baa98d8a9f9ad760
#
_entry.id   b75544a6177e3fb5baa98d8a9f9ad760
#
_cell.length_a   1.000
_cell.length_b   1.000
_cell.length_c   1.000
_cell.angle_alpha   90.00
_cell.angle_beta   90.00
_cell.angle_gamma   90.00
#
_symmetry.space_group_name_H-M   'P 1'
#
loop_
_entity.id
_entity.type
_entity.pdbx_description
1 polymer ?
#
loop_
_entity_poly.entity_id
_entity_poly.type
_entity_poly.pdbx_seq_one_letter_code
_entity_poly.pdbx_strand_id
1 'polypeptide(L)'
;MSTTTQSLMPAKARDFRERILLHSLLRKDVALNGPAWLPIALVLGALSAVAYADHAVVSISLVYLYILPIALGAIFLRKRVSYGLIIVCVLFHDYNSPRGIIPGLRIFHNLSAMLCFAFVVYVIQRYMAQREALAKTVQQQRDDLLKDVELAAQVQRLFLPSGKPAIAGLEIAGMMHPARGIGGDYYDYFPLDAHTTQVIVADVAGKGVPAALLMSATAAALRLEANHDRNMLEQVERLNTGIHSVSASDRFVTLLVAEIDAQRRTLRYVNCGHNPGLLFRTKTGTLTRLDSSCPPIGLSAEEICEQVAEDLMAGDVLVFYTDGVTEAENRHGEEFGMERLSATVLRGSSLSAEDLMTKIYNAAADFCGDDFNDDMTILVVKCNFDRSSNASS
;
A
#
# COMPACT_ATOMS: atom_id res chain seq x y z
N MET A 1 -27.66 65.21 -27.63
CA MET A 1 -27.37 63.79 -28.04
C MET A 1 -26.30 63.20 -27.10
N SER A 2 -26.76 62.46 -26.14
CA SER A 2 -25.92 61.83 -25.10
C SER A 2 -26.01 60.33 -25.31
N THR A 3 -24.97 59.73 -25.76
CA THR A 3 -24.85 58.26 -25.91
C THR A 3 -24.12 57.70 -24.71
N THR A 4 -24.87 56.93 -23.94
CA THR A 4 -24.46 56.18 -22.76
C THR A 4 -23.55 55.02 -23.19
N THR A 5 -22.27 55.08 -22.82
CA THR A 5 -21.30 53.95 -22.93
C THR A 5 -21.48 53.01 -21.75
N GLN A 6 -22.27 51.93 -21.94
CA GLN A 6 -22.19 50.76 -21.04
C GLN A 6 -20.89 50.01 -21.30
N SER A 7 -19.97 50.04 -20.35
CA SER A 7 -18.73 49.26 -20.37
C SER A 7 -19.07 47.78 -20.16
N LEU A 8 -18.95 46.99 -21.20
CA LEU A 8 -18.96 45.52 -21.17
C LEU A 8 -17.68 45.04 -20.46
N MET A 9 -17.79 44.60 -19.22
CA MET A 9 -16.73 43.85 -18.57
C MET A 9 -16.49 42.55 -19.31
N PRO A 10 -15.23 42.13 -19.51
CA PRO A 10 -14.92 40.86 -20.18
C PRO A 10 -15.48 39.67 -19.40
N ALA A 11 -16.03 38.68 -20.08
CA ALA A 11 -16.69 37.49 -19.51
C ALA A 11 -15.84 36.76 -18.44
N LYS A 12 -14.52 36.75 -18.58
CA LYS A 12 -13.60 36.19 -17.59
C LYS A 12 -13.59 36.89 -16.22
N ALA A 13 -13.83 38.22 -16.19
CA ALA A 13 -13.88 39.00 -14.96
C ALA A 13 -15.19 38.76 -14.18
N ARG A 14 -16.29 38.47 -14.90
CA ARG A 14 -17.57 38.08 -14.31
C ARG A 14 -17.48 36.69 -13.65
N ASP A 15 -16.95 35.71 -14.35
CA ASP A 15 -16.76 34.33 -13.84
C ASP A 15 -15.85 34.29 -12.57
N PHE A 16 -14.80 35.11 -12.55
CA PHE A 16 -13.90 35.22 -11.39
C PHE A 16 -14.61 35.86 -10.16
N ARG A 17 -15.41 36.88 -10.33
CA ARG A 17 -16.19 37.51 -9.25
C ARG A 17 -17.29 36.59 -8.71
N GLU A 18 -17.99 35.87 -9.58
CA GLU A 18 -19.02 34.91 -9.19
C GLU A 18 -18.40 33.74 -8.40
N ARG A 19 -17.25 33.22 -8.82
CA ARG A 19 -16.54 32.18 -8.08
C ARG A 19 -16.09 32.65 -6.69
N ILE A 20 -15.59 33.87 -6.55
CA ILE A 20 -15.20 34.44 -5.25
C ILE A 20 -16.42 34.59 -4.33
N LEU A 21 -17.53 35.07 -4.82
CA LEU A 21 -18.78 35.26 -4.08
C LEU A 21 -19.35 33.90 -3.62
N LEU A 22 -19.40 32.91 -4.51
CA LEU A 22 -19.85 31.55 -4.22
C LEU A 22 -18.96 30.88 -3.14
N HIS A 23 -17.63 30.98 -3.28
CA HIS A 23 -16.69 30.48 -2.27
C HIS A 23 -16.78 31.21 -0.93
N SER A 24 -17.24 32.47 -0.91
CA SER A 24 -17.44 33.22 0.33
C SER A 24 -18.67 32.77 1.14
N LEU A 25 -19.66 32.21 0.47
CA LEU A 25 -20.91 31.73 1.07
C LEU A 25 -20.84 30.26 1.52
N LEU A 26 -20.04 29.44 0.81
CA LEU A 26 -19.94 28.01 1.09
C LEU A 26 -18.95 27.72 2.21
N ARG A 27 -19.18 26.63 2.90
CA ARG A 27 -18.26 26.05 3.86
C ARG A 27 -17.08 25.41 3.12
N LYS A 28 -15.85 25.68 3.52
CA LYS A 28 -14.63 25.21 2.81
C LYS A 28 -14.48 23.69 2.78
N ASP A 29 -15.11 23.00 3.72
CA ASP A 29 -14.84 21.60 4.04
C ASP A 29 -15.87 20.62 3.46
N VAL A 30 -16.90 21.14 2.78
CA VAL A 30 -17.92 20.31 2.10
C VAL A 30 -17.52 20.16 0.63
N ALA A 31 -16.67 19.17 0.35
CA ALA A 31 -16.40 18.74 -1.02
C ALA A 31 -17.63 17.99 -1.56
N LEU A 32 -18.47 18.69 -2.32
CA LEU A 32 -19.45 18.04 -3.19
C LEU A 32 -18.75 17.70 -4.50
N ASN A 33 -18.91 16.46 -4.96
CA ASN A 33 -18.54 16.04 -6.31
C ASN A 33 -19.46 16.71 -7.35
N GLY A 34 -19.45 18.06 -7.38
CA GLY A 34 -20.34 18.82 -8.23
C GLY A 34 -20.01 20.32 -8.30
N PRO A 35 -20.68 21.08 -9.16
CA PRO A 35 -20.43 22.51 -9.32
C PRO A 35 -20.78 23.29 -8.04
N ALA A 36 -19.98 24.30 -7.70
CA ALA A 36 -20.08 25.09 -6.46
C ALA A 36 -21.44 25.78 -6.25
N TRP A 37 -22.23 25.98 -7.29
CA TRP A 37 -23.57 26.57 -7.19
C TRP A 37 -24.64 25.59 -6.71
N LEU A 38 -24.40 24.25 -6.81
CA LEU A 38 -25.39 23.21 -6.49
C LEU A 38 -25.91 23.28 -5.03
N PRO A 39 -25.07 23.43 -4.00
CA PRO A 39 -25.54 23.59 -2.63
C PRO A 39 -26.44 24.81 -2.43
N ILE A 40 -26.09 25.92 -3.05
CA ILE A 40 -26.89 27.15 -2.96
C ILE A 40 -28.24 26.95 -3.64
N ALA A 41 -28.24 26.33 -4.84
CA ALA A 41 -29.48 26.01 -5.56
C ALA A 41 -30.39 25.07 -4.75
N LEU A 42 -29.83 24.08 -4.06
CA LEU A 42 -30.58 23.18 -3.16
C LEU A 42 -31.23 23.93 -1.99
N VAL A 43 -30.49 24.82 -1.33
CA VAL A 43 -31.04 25.66 -0.24
C VAL A 43 -32.13 26.58 -0.74
N LEU A 44 -31.90 27.28 -1.84
CA LEU A 44 -32.90 28.20 -2.46
C LEU A 44 -34.10 27.45 -2.98
N GLY A 45 -33.94 26.30 -3.61
CA GLY A 45 -35.02 25.44 -4.07
C GLY A 45 -35.90 24.94 -2.93
N ALA A 46 -35.28 24.46 -1.84
CA ALA A 46 -36.00 24.06 -0.65
C ALA A 46 -36.73 25.21 0.02
N LEU A 47 -36.11 26.40 0.10
CA LEU A 47 -36.75 27.61 0.62
C LEU A 47 -37.97 28.01 -0.23
N SER A 48 -37.82 28.01 -1.54
CA SER A 48 -38.92 28.36 -2.47
C SER A 48 -40.08 27.36 -2.39
N ALA A 49 -39.78 26.06 -2.30
CA ALA A 49 -40.80 25.02 -2.20
C ALA A 49 -41.62 25.15 -0.90
N VAL A 50 -40.93 25.38 0.23
CA VAL A 50 -41.59 25.57 1.53
C VAL A 50 -42.38 26.86 1.57
N ALA A 51 -41.84 27.97 1.05
CA ALA A 51 -42.54 29.26 0.98
C ALA A 51 -43.81 29.19 0.11
N TYR A 52 -43.75 28.45 -1.03
CA TYR A 52 -44.93 28.20 -1.86
C TYR A 52 -45.98 27.35 -1.13
N ALA A 53 -45.57 26.27 -0.45
CA ALA A 53 -46.49 25.45 0.32
C ALA A 53 -47.16 26.25 1.46
N ASP A 54 -46.41 27.08 2.15
CA ASP A 54 -46.89 27.95 3.27
C ASP A 54 -47.88 29.01 2.74
N HIS A 55 -47.68 29.53 1.54
CA HIS A 55 -48.61 30.42 0.88
C HIS A 55 -49.89 29.73 0.39
N ALA A 56 -49.78 28.48 -0.10
CA ALA A 56 -50.93 27.75 -0.65
C ALA A 56 -51.88 27.21 0.41
N VAL A 57 -51.36 26.94 1.65
CA VAL A 57 -52.12 26.34 2.76
C VAL A 57 -52.45 27.42 3.80
N VAL A 58 -53.55 28.16 3.56
CA VAL A 58 -53.94 29.30 4.40
C VAL A 58 -54.44 28.90 5.81
N SER A 59 -54.82 27.65 6.02
CA SER A 59 -55.48 27.18 7.25
C SER A 59 -54.57 26.63 8.34
N ILE A 60 -53.32 26.31 8.01
CA ILE A 60 -52.37 25.66 8.95
C ILE A 60 -51.00 26.35 8.84
N SER A 61 -50.38 26.66 10.00
CA SER A 61 -49.01 27.20 10.02
C SER A 61 -48.00 26.14 9.64
N LEU A 62 -47.24 26.34 8.60
CA LEU A 62 -46.19 25.43 8.10
C LEU A 62 -44.78 25.87 8.54
N VAL A 63 -44.66 26.71 9.58
CA VAL A 63 -43.37 27.28 10.05
C VAL A 63 -42.29 26.21 10.28
N TYR A 64 -42.66 25.03 10.77
CA TYR A 64 -41.73 23.97 11.03
C TYR A 64 -41.14 23.32 9.79
N LEU A 65 -41.79 23.45 8.60
CA LEU A 65 -41.21 22.96 7.33
C LEU A 65 -39.96 23.76 6.91
N TYR A 66 -39.80 25.00 7.39
CA TYR A 66 -38.61 25.81 7.13
C TYR A 66 -37.34 25.23 7.81
N ILE A 67 -37.48 24.18 8.66
CA ILE A 67 -36.33 23.42 9.18
C ILE A 67 -35.52 22.80 8.05
N LEU A 68 -36.13 22.40 6.92
CA LEU A 68 -35.46 21.76 5.79
C LEU A 68 -34.44 22.69 5.11
N PRO A 69 -34.81 23.89 4.58
CA PRO A 69 -33.80 24.79 4.01
C PRO A 69 -32.79 25.28 5.04
N ILE A 70 -33.15 25.41 6.31
CA ILE A 70 -32.27 25.82 7.41
C ILE A 70 -31.24 24.70 7.69
N ALA A 71 -31.65 23.43 7.74
CA ALA A 71 -30.76 22.30 7.92
C ALA A 71 -29.77 22.15 6.75
N LEU A 72 -30.26 22.29 5.51
CA LEU A 72 -29.41 22.32 4.33
C LEU A 72 -28.41 23.50 4.40
N GLY A 73 -28.88 24.67 4.78
CA GLY A 73 -28.04 25.85 4.99
C GLY A 73 -26.97 25.62 6.08
N ALA A 74 -27.32 24.94 7.18
CA ALA A 74 -26.38 24.63 8.25
C ALA A 74 -25.28 23.65 7.82
N ILE A 75 -25.58 22.74 6.88
CA ILE A 75 -24.62 21.77 6.31
C ILE A 75 -23.67 22.46 5.30
N PHE A 76 -24.22 23.20 4.36
CA PHE A 76 -23.48 23.68 3.19
C PHE A 76 -22.95 25.10 3.30
N LEU A 77 -23.63 25.98 4.05
CA LEU A 77 -23.29 27.40 4.12
C LEU A 77 -22.42 27.71 5.34
N ARG A 78 -21.70 28.83 5.27
CA ARG A 78 -20.93 29.34 6.41
C ARG A 78 -21.85 29.70 7.57
N LYS A 79 -21.35 29.58 8.80
CA LYS A 79 -22.08 29.81 10.04
C LYS A 79 -22.93 31.10 10.03
N ARG A 80 -22.33 32.24 9.61
CA ARG A 80 -23.04 33.54 9.56
C ARG A 80 -24.21 33.55 8.58
N VAL A 81 -24.04 32.88 7.43
CA VAL A 81 -25.08 32.79 6.39
C VAL A 81 -26.22 31.89 6.85
N SER A 82 -25.92 30.77 7.50
CA SER A 82 -26.94 29.86 8.05
C SER A 82 -27.82 30.54 9.11
N TYR A 83 -27.24 31.34 10.00
CA TYR A 83 -28.05 32.12 10.96
C TYR A 83 -28.84 33.24 10.28
N GLY A 84 -28.30 33.90 9.24
CA GLY A 84 -29.04 34.86 8.41
C GLY A 84 -30.25 34.25 7.70
N LEU A 85 -30.13 33.00 7.26
CA LEU A 85 -31.20 32.23 6.64
C LEU A 85 -32.40 32.02 7.58
N ILE A 86 -32.19 31.89 8.90
CA ILE A 86 -33.28 31.80 9.86
C ILE A 86 -34.16 33.04 9.83
N ILE A 87 -33.54 34.22 9.80
CA ILE A 87 -34.28 35.49 9.72
C ILE A 87 -35.13 35.54 8.46
N VAL A 88 -34.54 35.15 7.30
CA VAL A 88 -35.25 35.12 6.04
C VAL A 88 -36.44 34.16 6.12
N CYS A 89 -36.27 32.96 6.63
CA CYS A 89 -37.33 31.97 6.76
C CYS A 89 -38.48 32.46 7.66
N VAL A 90 -38.16 33.09 8.79
CA VAL A 90 -39.18 33.63 9.69
C VAL A 90 -39.93 34.79 9.05
N LEU A 91 -39.27 35.69 8.30
CA LEU A 91 -39.90 36.78 7.58
C LEU A 91 -40.85 36.27 6.48
N PHE A 92 -40.46 35.24 5.73
CA PHE A 92 -41.31 34.59 4.72
C PHE A 92 -42.55 33.98 5.36
N HIS A 93 -42.37 33.26 6.46
CA HIS A 93 -43.49 32.70 7.19
C HIS A 93 -44.45 33.82 7.74
N ASP A 94 -43.87 34.86 8.33
CA ASP A 94 -44.66 35.97 8.87
C ASP A 94 -45.48 36.67 7.79
N TYR A 95 -44.91 36.85 6.57
CA TYR A 95 -45.58 37.43 5.42
C TYR A 95 -46.78 36.59 4.97
N ASN A 96 -46.64 35.25 4.98
CA ASN A 96 -47.65 34.29 4.52
C ASN A 96 -48.70 33.95 5.59
N SER A 97 -48.47 34.32 6.84
CA SER A 97 -49.35 33.97 7.99
C SER A 97 -50.72 34.70 7.90
N PRO A 98 -51.84 34.05 8.34
CA PRO A 98 -53.15 34.64 8.33
C PRO A 98 -53.23 35.95 9.13
N ARG A 99 -53.92 36.98 8.57
CA ARG A 99 -54.00 38.32 9.16
C ARG A 99 -54.88 38.46 10.43
N GLY A 100 -55.50 37.36 10.92
CA GLY A 100 -56.42 37.36 12.07
C GLY A 100 -55.79 36.97 13.41
N ILE A 101 -54.48 36.75 13.50
CA ILE A 101 -53.82 36.33 14.76
C ILE A 101 -53.54 37.52 15.65
N ILE A 102 -53.78 37.36 16.98
CA ILE A 102 -53.48 38.38 18.03
C ILE A 102 -51.99 38.73 17.93
N PRO A 103 -51.59 40.02 17.87
CA PRO A 103 -50.19 40.42 17.66
C PRO A 103 -49.20 39.82 18.66
N GLY A 104 -49.55 39.72 19.93
CA GLY A 104 -48.68 39.12 20.96
C GLY A 104 -48.42 37.64 20.75
N LEU A 105 -49.42 36.87 20.31
CA LEU A 105 -49.26 35.43 20.03
C LEU A 105 -48.41 35.21 18.79
N ARG A 106 -48.49 36.06 17.78
CA ARG A 106 -47.67 36.02 16.59
C ARG A 106 -46.20 36.30 16.89
N ILE A 107 -45.88 37.28 17.73
CA ILE A 107 -44.51 37.57 18.15
C ILE A 107 -43.95 36.39 18.92
N PHE A 108 -44.71 35.80 19.87
CA PHE A 108 -44.25 34.61 20.62
C PHE A 108 -43.98 33.44 19.70
N HIS A 109 -44.83 33.17 18.73
CA HIS A 109 -44.65 32.08 17.76
C HIS A 109 -43.38 32.26 16.92
N ASN A 110 -43.18 33.46 16.37
CA ASN A 110 -41.97 33.76 15.58
C ASN A 110 -40.66 33.65 16.42
N LEU A 111 -40.71 34.13 17.66
CA LEU A 111 -39.57 34.04 18.59
C LEU A 111 -39.24 32.59 18.93
N SER A 112 -40.24 31.76 19.20
CA SER A 112 -40.06 30.34 19.49
C SER A 112 -39.50 29.57 18.28
N ALA A 113 -39.97 29.87 17.06
CA ALA A 113 -39.45 29.29 15.84
C ALA A 113 -37.96 29.68 15.61
N MET A 114 -37.63 30.97 15.81
CA MET A 114 -36.24 31.43 15.73
C MET A 114 -35.31 30.70 16.68
N LEU A 115 -35.73 30.50 17.93
CA LEU A 115 -34.93 29.77 18.93
C LEU A 115 -34.78 28.31 18.58
N CYS A 116 -35.86 27.65 18.11
CA CYS A 116 -35.81 26.27 17.64
C CYS A 116 -34.85 26.11 16.43
N PHE A 117 -34.96 26.96 15.44
CA PHE A 117 -34.09 26.93 14.28
C PHE A 117 -32.63 27.26 14.59
N ALA A 118 -32.38 28.22 15.49
CA ALA A 118 -31.04 28.52 15.97
C ALA A 118 -30.42 27.33 16.69
N PHE A 119 -31.19 26.62 17.49
CA PHE A 119 -30.76 25.40 18.16
C PHE A 119 -30.41 24.29 17.15
N VAL A 120 -31.26 24.08 16.13
CA VAL A 120 -30.99 23.10 15.05
C VAL A 120 -29.69 23.45 14.31
N VAL A 121 -29.52 24.70 13.91
CA VAL A 121 -28.28 25.17 13.25
C VAL A 121 -27.08 24.94 14.17
N TYR A 122 -27.19 25.25 15.47
CA TYR A 122 -26.13 25.03 16.43
C TYR A 122 -25.74 23.55 16.54
N VAL A 123 -26.71 22.65 16.68
CA VAL A 123 -26.47 21.20 16.79
C VAL A 123 -25.81 20.65 15.54
N ILE A 124 -26.34 20.98 14.35
CA ILE A 124 -25.78 20.52 13.09
C ILE A 124 -24.34 21.01 12.93
N GLN A 125 -24.08 22.28 13.16
CA GLN A 125 -22.72 22.83 13.03
C GLN A 125 -21.75 22.27 14.05
N ARG A 126 -22.20 22.02 15.29
CA ARG A 126 -21.38 21.36 16.30
C ARG A 126 -21.02 19.93 15.91
N TYR A 127 -22.00 19.17 15.42
CA TYR A 127 -21.79 17.82 14.93
C TYR A 127 -20.81 17.77 13.74
N MET A 128 -21.00 18.67 12.78
CA MET A 128 -20.08 18.75 11.63
C MET A 128 -18.65 19.12 12.03
N ALA A 129 -18.49 20.04 12.98
CA ALA A 129 -17.18 20.42 13.51
C ALA A 129 -16.49 19.25 14.25
N GLN A 130 -17.26 18.46 15.00
CA GLN A 130 -16.72 17.27 15.67
C GLN A 130 -16.28 16.19 14.68
N ARG A 131 -17.10 15.93 13.64
CA ARG A 131 -16.73 14.97 12.57
C ARG A 131 -15.46 15.39 11.84
N GLU A 132 -15.33 16.66 11.54
CA GLU A 132 -14.15 17.20 10.87
C GLU A 132 -12.90 17.09 11.75
N ALA A 133 -13.00 17.42 13.04
CA ALA A 133 -11.91 17.27 14.00
C ALA A 133 -11.47 15.80 14.10
N LEU A 134 -12.44 14.87 14.22
CA LEU A 134 -12.16 13.43 14.27
C LEU A 134 -11.48 12.94 12.99
N ALA A 135 -11.97 13.34 11.81
CA ALA A 135 -11.38 12.96 10.53
C ALA A 135 -9.92 13.44 10.41
N LYS A 136 -9.63 14.66 10.84
CA LYS A 136 -8.25 15.21 10.89
C LYS A 136 -7.34 14.40 11.82
N THR A 137 -7.85 14.05 13.02
CA THR A 137 -7.08 13.25 13.99
C THR A 137 -6.76 11.86 13.42
N VAL A 138 -7.75 11.19 12.82
CA VAL A 138 -7.56 9.87 12.20
C VAL A 138 -6.57 9.95 11.03
N GLN A 139 -6.69 10.98 10.20
CA GLN A 139 -5.75 11.18 9.09
C GLN A 139 -4.32 11.41 9.61
N GLN A 140 -4.16 12.24 10.62
CA GLN A 140 -2.85 12.51 11.22
C GLN A 140 -2.22 11.26 11.85
N GLN A 141 -3.00 10.47 12.60
CA GLN A 141 -2.53 9.20 13.16
C GLN A 141 -2.11 8.21 12.09
N ARG A 142 -2.88 8.13 10.98
CA ARG A 142 -2.52 7.31 9.84
C ARG A 142 -1.19 7.74 9.22
N ASP A 143 -1.01 9.05 9.00
CA ASP A 143 0.20 9.59 8.38
C ASP A 143 1.44 9.36 9.29
N ASP A 144 1.28 9.46 10.60
CA ASP A 144 2.35 9.16 11.56
C ASP A 144 2.72 7.66 11.55
N LEU A 145 1.72 6.76 11.55
CA LEU A 145 1.96 5.31 11.43
C LEU A 145 2.67 4.93 10.12
N LEU A 146 2.28 5.56 9.00
CA LEU A 146 2.95 5.32 7.71
C LEU A 146 4.43 5.73 7.74
N LYS A 147 4.75 6.84 8.40
CA LYS A 147 6.15 7.27 8.59
C LYS A 147 6.95 6.27 9.44
N ASP A 148 6.37 5.76 10.52
CA ASP A 148 7.03 4.77 11.38
C ASP A 148 7.33 3.48 10.61
N VAL A 149 6.38 3.01 9.78
CA VAL A 149 6.58 1.85 8.90
C VAL A 149 7.67 2.12 7.86
N GLU A 150 7.70 3.32 7.26
CA GLU A 150 8.73 3.70 6.29
C GLU A 150 10.14 3.74 6.92
N LEU A 151 10.26 4.26 8.14
CA LEU A 151 11.52 4.23 8.89
C LEU A 151 11.96 2.78 9.20
N ALA A 152 11.05 1.91 9.61
CA ALA A 152 11.33 0.50 9.83
C ALA A 152 11.81 -0.20 8.53
N ALA A 153 11.17 0.11 7.39
CA ALA A 153 11.59 -0.39 6.08
C ALA A 153 12.98 0.10 5.66
N GLN A 154 13.37 1.32 6.03
CA GLN A 154 14.73 1.82 5.78
C GLN A 154 15.76 1.02 6.59
N VAL A 155 15.48 0.70 7.85
CA VAL A 155 16.34 -0.15 8.68
C VAL A 155 16.42 -1.57 8.12
N GLN A 156 15.28 -2.14 7.69
CA GLN A 156 15.22 -3.48 7.10
C GLN A 156 16.08 -3.58 5.84
N ARG A 157 16.06 -2.56 4.97
CA ARG A 157 16.92 -2.53 3.77
C ARG A 157 18.42 -2.61 4.06
N LEU A 158 18.88 -2.27 5.27
CA LEU A 158 20.28 -2.43 5.65
C LEU A 158 20.69 -3.90 5.84
N PHE A 159 19.72 -4.80 6.02
CA PHE A 159 19.97 -6.25 6.06
C PHE A 159 20.06 -6.88 4.66
N LEU A 160 19.66 -6.18 3.60
CA LEU A 160 19.81 -6.68 2.24
C LEU A 160 21.20 -6.38 1.69
N PRO A 161 21.70 -7.15 0.73
CA PRO A 161 23.01 -6.92 0.12
C PRO A 161 23.09 -5.53 -0.50
N SER A 162 24.18 -4.82 -0.23
CA SER A 162 24.48 -3.54 -0.86
C SER A 162 25.63 -3.69 -1.85
N GLY A 163 25.36 -3.49 -3.13
CA GLY A 163 26.38 -3.52 -4.20
C GLY A 163 26.49 -4.85 -4.93
N LYS A 164 27.38 -4.89 -5.93
CA LYS A 164 27.69 -6.08 -6.74
C LYS A 164 28.99 -6.69 -6.21
N PRO A 165 28.96 -7.86 -5.59
CA PRO A 165 30.20 -8.49 -5.16
C PRO A 165 31.03 -8.94 -6.37
N ALA A 166 32.32 -8.66 -6.33
CA ALA A 166 33.26 -9.23 -7.27
C ALA A 166 33.62 -10.66 -6.82
N ILE A 167 32.78 -11.63 -7.17
CA ILE A 167 33.00 -13.04 -6.86
C ILE A 167 33.58 -13.72 -8.10
N ALA A 168 34.78 -14.31 -7.95
CA ALA A 168 35.43 -14.98 -9.08
C ALA A 168 34.59 -16.15 -9.60
N GLY A 169 34.27 -16.14 -10.89
CA GLY A 169 33.51 -17.20 -11.54
C GLY A 169 32.00 -17.16 -11.35
N LEU A 170 31.45 -16.18 -10.64
CA LEU A 170 30.00 -16.01 -10.45
C LEU A 170 29.57 -14.61 -10.82
N GLU A 171 28.40 -14.50 -11.43
CA GLU A 171 27.68 -13.24 -11.62
C GLU A 171 26.35 -13.33 -10.87
N ILE A 172 26.14 -12.45 -9.90
CA ILE A 172 24.99 -12.50 -8.99
C ILE A 172 24.19 -11.21 -9.10
N ALA A 173 22.88 -11.35 -9.17
CA ALA A 173 21.93 -10.24 -9.08
C ALA A 173 20.72 -10.64 -8.25
N GLY A 174 20.31 -9.80 -7.33
CA GLY A 174 19.15 -10.04 -6.46
C GLY A 174 18.32 -8.78 -6.26
N MET A 175 17.02 -8.95 -6.08
CA MET A 175 16.08 -7.90 -5.73
C MET A 175 15.01 -8.42 -4.78
N MET A 176 14.48 -7.52 -3.98
CA MET A 176 13.30 -7.74 -3.16
C MET A 176 12.35 -6.55 -3.33
N HIS A 177 11.11 -6.81 -3.65
CA HIS A 177 10.04 -5.83 -3.78
C HIS A 177 8.96 -6.14 -2.74
N PRO A 178 8.83 -5.33 -1.67
CA PRO A 178 7.83 -5.57 -0.64
C PRO A 178 6.44 -5.15 -1.11
N ALA A 179 5.43 -5.99 -0.89
CA ALA A 179 4.04 -5.69 -1.23
C ALA A 179 3.43 -4.55 -0.39
N ARG A 180 3.90 -4.36 0.84
CA ARG A 180 3.32 -3.39 1.81
C ARG A 180 4.33 -2.44 2.45
N GLY A 181 5.40 -2.10 1.76
CA GLY A 181 6.43 -1.18 2.24
C GLY A 181 7.46 -1.82 3.17
N ILE A 182 7.12 -2.84 3.95
CA ILE A 182 8.00 -3.69 4.77
C ILE A 182 7.61 -5.14 4.55
N GLY A 183 8.59 -6.05 4.37
CA GLY A 183 8.36 -7.42 3.92
C GLY A 183 8.88 -8.48 4.88
N GLY A 184 8.37 -9.73 4.72
CA GLY A 184 8.87 -10.93 5.37
C GLY A 184 10.03 -11.59 4.62
N ASP A 185 10.22 -11.25 3.37
CA ASP A 185 11.24 -11.81 2.50
C ASP A 185 12.66 -11.36 2.84
N TYR A 186 13.61 -12.24 2.60
CA TYR A 186 15.02 -11.96 2.71
C TYR A 186 15.82 -12.68 1.62
N TYR A 187 16.83 -12.02 1.10
CA TYR A 187 17.90 -12.65 0.31
C TYR A 187 19.25 -12.08 0.70
N ASP A 188 20.28 -12.91 0.60
CA ASP A 188 21.65 -12.47 0.81
C ASP A 188 22.63 -13.31 -0.01
N TYR A 189 23.84 -12.79 -0.18
CA TYR A 189 24.96 -13.50 -0.74
C TYR A 189 26.28 -12.91 -0.22
N PHE A 190 27.17 -13.77 0.24
CA PHE A 190 28.47 -13.35 0.74
C PHE A 190 29.52 -14.44 0.54
N PRO A 191 30.79 -14.06 0.33
CA PRO A 191 31.87 -15.02 0.23
C PRO A 191 32.13 -15.64 1.62
N LEU A 192 32.22 -16.96 1.67
CA LEU A 192 32.71 -17.71 2.85
C LEU A 192 34.23 -17.79 2.82
N ASP A 193 34.81 -17.97 1.63
CA ASP A 193 36.23 -17.98 1.37
C ASP A 193 36.56 -17.48 -0.06
N ALA A 194 37.78 -17.69 -0.53
CA ALA A 194 38.23 -17.24 -1.85
C ALA A 194 37.47 -17.89 -3.03
N HIS A 195 36.82 -19.02 -2.82
CA HIS A 195 36.21 -19.84 -3.88
C HIS A 195 34.75 -20.18 -3.61
N THR A 196 34.31 -20.10 -2.36
CA THR A 196 32.97 -20.49 -1.91
C THR A 196 32.12 -19.27 -1.58
N THR A 197 30.94 -19.21 -2.16
CA THR A 197 29.94 -18.17 -1.90
C THR A 197 28.69 -18.83 -1.34
N GLN A 198 28.18 -18.30 -0.24
CA GLN A 198 26.86 -18.67 0.27
C GLN A 198 25.80 -17.72 -0.33
N VAL A 199 24.71 -18.29 -0.78
CA VAL A 199 23.50 -17.56 -1.25
C VAL A 199 22.32 -18.03 -0.42
N ILE A 200 21.42 -17.11 -0.11
CA ILE A 200 20.30 -17.35 0.81
C ILE A 200 19.05 -16.68 0.24
N VAL A 201 17.93 -17.38 0.30
CA VAL A 201 16.59 -16.80 0.14
C VAL A 201 15.70 -17.36 1.23
N ALA A 202 14.92 -16.52 1.86
CA ALA A 202 14.01 -16.89 2.94
C ALA A 202 12.70 -16.09 2.85
N ASP A 203 11.63 -16.68 3.35
CA ASP A 203 10.35 -16.03 3.54
C ASP A 203 9.76 -16.39 4.90
N VAL A 204 9.27 -15.38 5.61
CA VAL A 204 8.70 -15.50 6.95
C VAL A 204 7.19 -15.60 6.87
N ALA A 205 6.64 -16.68 7.40
CA ALA A 205 5.19 -16.88 7.48
C ALA A 205 4.47 -15.70 8.15
N GLY A 206 3.54 -15.07 7.42
CA GLY A 206 2.79 -13.89 7.85
C GLY A 206 3.22 -12.62 7.11
N LYS A 207 2.56 -11.50 7.43
CA LYS A 207 2.78 -10.23 6.70
C LYS A 207 2.96 -9.04 7.64
N GLY A 208 3.60 -7.99 7.14
CA GLY A 208 3.77 -6.72 7.84
C GLY A 208 4.84 -6.73 8.92
N VAL A 209 4.74 -5.82 9.90
CA VAL A 209 5.78 -5.57 10.91
C VAL A 209 6.26 -6.81 11.67
N PRO A 210 5.38 -7.74 12.12
CA PRO A 210 5.85 -8.92 12.81
C PRO A 210 6.71 -9.85 11.95
N ALA A 211 6.37 -10.07 10.68
CA ALA A 211 7.18 -10.85 9.74
C ALA A 211 8.52 -10.18 9.47
N ALA A 212 8.50 -8.86 9.24
CA ALA A 212 9.71 -8.06 9.02
C ALA A 212 10.70 -8.08 10.20
N LEU A 213 10.21 -8.10 11.44
CA LEU A 213 11.04 -8.21 12.62
C LEU A 213 11.70 -9.59 12.71
N LEU A 214 10.93 -10.66 12.46
CA LEU A 214 11.46 -12.03 12.47
C LEU A 214 12.46 -12.22 11.31
N MET A 215 12.17 -11.67 10.12
CA MET A 215 13.13 -11.64 9.00
C MET A 215 14.44 -10.96 9.42
N SER A 216 14.39 -9.79 10.05
CA SER A 216 15.59 -9.06 10.47
C SER A 216 16.40 -9.85 11.50
N ALA A 217 15.74 -10.55 12.43
CA ALA A 217 16.38 -11.45 13.38
C ALA A 217 17.05 -12.65 12.67
N THR A 218 16.35 -13.26 11.71
CA THR A 218 16.85 -14.36 10.87
C THR A 218 18.07 -13.92 10.05
N ALA A 219 18.01 -12.75 9.41
CA ALA A 219 19.11 -12.18 8.63
C ALA A 219 20.37 -11.95 9.50
N ALA A 220 20.19 -11.37 10.70
CA ALA A 220 21.29 -11.15 11.63
C ALA A 220 21.91 -12.47 12.10
N ALA A 221 21.10 -13.48 12.44
CA ALA A 221 21.57 -14.79 12.85
C ALA A 221 22.34 -15.50 11.73
N LEU A 222 21.84 -15.49 10.50
CA LEU A 222 22.51 -16.07 9.33
C LEU A 222 23.88 -15.44 9.08
N ARG A 223 24.00 -14.12 9.14
CA ARG A 223 25.28 -13.42 8.96
C ARG A 223 26.29 -13.69 10.07
N LEU A 224 25.83 -13.86 11.31
CA LEU A 224 26.70 -14.22 12.43
C LEU A 224 27.22 -15.65 12.29
N GLU A 225 26.37 -16.60 11.92
CA GLU A 225 26.74 -18.00 11.74
C GLU A 225 27.65 -18.21 10.50
N ALA A 226 27.53 -17.43 9.45
CA ALA A 226 28.38 -17.52 8.27
C ALA A 226 29.86 -17.23 8.52
N ASN A 227 30.18 -16.46 9.56
CA ASN A 227 31.57 -16.17 9.97
C ASN A 227 32.23 -17.30 10.79
N HIS A 228 31.51 -18.38 11.03
CA HIS A 228 32.05 -19.54 11.79
C HIS A 228 32.36 -20.68 10.80
N ASP A 229 33.47 -21.36 11.05
CA ASP A 229 33.97 -22.48 10.22
C ASP A 229 33.09 -23.74 10.45
N ARG A 230 31.84 -23.68 10.07
CA ARG A 230 30.80 -24.70 10.31
C ARG A 230 30.15 -25.17 9.04
N ASN A 231 29.67 -26.41 9.08
CA ASN A 231 28.89 -26.92 7.95
C ASN A 231 27.48 -26.30 7.92
N MET A 232 26.88 -26.28 6.75
CA MET A 232 25.56 -25.68 6.49
C MET A 232 24.46 -26.35 7.33
N LEU A 233 24.53 -27.65 7.62
CA LEU A 233 23.53 -28.34 8.44
C LEU A 233 23.54 -27.83 9.88
N GLU A 234 24.73 -27.63 10.48
CA GLU A 234 24.85 -27.06 11.82
C GLU A 234 24.33 -25.61 11.87
N GLN A 235 24.56 -24.83 10.82
CA GLN A 235 24.02 -23.48 10.69
C GLN A 235 22.48 -23.49 10.71
N VAL A 236 21.88 -24.36 9.93
CA VAL A 236 20.41 -24.53 9.84
C VAL A 236 19.83 -25.01 11.18
N GLU A 237 20.44 -26.00 11.83
CA GLU A 237 20.01 -26.54 13.13
C GLU A 237 20.00 -25.46 14.23
N ARG A 238 21.06 -24.65 14.31
CA ARG A 238 21.11 -23.53 15.26
C ARG A 238 20.10 -22.45 14.99
N LEU A 239 19.92 -22.14 13.71
CA LEU A 239 18.92 -21.19 13.30
C LEU A 239 17.52 -21.68 13.66
N ASN A 240 17.24 -22.97 13.42
CA ASN A 240 15.98 -23.60 13.82
C ASN A 240 15.73 -23.48 15.32
N THR A 241 16.72 -23.86 16.14
CA THR A 241 16.65 -23.74 17.60
C THR A 241 16.40 -22.30 18.05
N GLY A 242 17.13 -21.35 17.45
CA GLY A 242 16.99 -19.92 17.76
C GLY A 242 15.61 -19.39 17.41
N ILE A 243 15.13 -19.62 16.20
CA ILE A 243 13.82 -19.15 15.72
C ILE A 243 12.68 -19.82 16.50
N HIS A 244 12.76 -21.15 16.72
CA HIS A 244 11.75 -21.87 17.50
C HIS A 244 11.61 -21.33 18.94
N SER A 245 12.71 -20.88 19.55
CA SER A 245 12.69 -20.32 20.91
C SER A 245 12.03 -18.95 21.03
N VAL A 246 11.98 -18.15 19.97
CA VAL A 246 11.51 -16.76 19.99
C VAL A 246 10.23 -16.54 19.18
N SER A 247 9.86 -17.48 18.30
CA SER A 247 8.64 -17.35 17.51
C SER A 247 7.41 -17.94 18.23
N ALA A 248 6.25 -17.35 17.97
CA ALA A 248 4.97 -17.94 18.35
C ALA A 248 4.73 -19.20 17.50
N SER A 249 3.91 -20.13 17.99
CA SER A 249 3.66 -21.44 17.37
C SER A 249 3.08 -21.40 15.95
N ASP A 250 2.66 -20.22 15.48
CA ASP A 250 2.11 -19.96 14.14
C ASP A 250 3.08 -19.26 13.18
N ARG A 251 4.35 -19.08 13.58
CA ARG A 251 5.35 -18.38 12.77
C ARG A 251 6.57 -19.25 12.56
N PHE A 252 6.90 -19.41 11.32
CA PHE A 252 8.06 -20.17 10.84
C PHE A 252 8.73 -19.40 9.69
N VAL A 253 9.90 -19.86 9.30
CA VAL A 253 10.67 -19.28 8.19
C VAL A 253 10.93 -20.38 7.17
N THR A 254 10.53 -20.19 5.93
CA THR A 254 11.01 -21.01 4.83
C THR A 254 12.37 -20.49 4.40
N LEU A 255 13.34 -21.37 4.20
CA LEU A 255 14.72 -20.98 3.95
C LEU A 255 15.38 -21.90 2.95
N LEU A 256 16.03 -21.34 1.93
CA LEU A 256 16.97 -22.04 1.08
C LEU A 256 18.35 -21.42 1.27
N VAL A 257 19.30 -22.22 1.79
CA VAL A 257 20.71 -21.86 1.89
C VAL A 257 21.48 -22.71 0.89
N ALA A 258 22.34 -22.10 0.10
CA ALA A 258 23.16 -22.79 -0.87
C ALA A 258 24.60 -22.25 -0.86
N GLU A 259 25.56 -23.15 -1.00
CA GLU A 259 26.99 -22.85 -1.13
C GLU A 259 27.47 -23.23 -2.53
N ILE A 260 28.08 -22.29 -3.21
CA ILE A 260 28.61 -22.45 -4.55
C ILE A 260 30.12 -22.39 -4.49
N ASP A 261 30.78 -23.53 -4.71
CA ASP A 261 32.23 -23.63 -4.84
C ASP A 261 32.62 -23.47 -6.30
N ALA A 262 33.15 -22.31 -6.66
CA ALA A 262 33.53 -21.99 -8.02
C ALA A 262 34.77 -22.77 -8.51
N GLN A 263 35.63 -23.21 -7.59
CA GLN A 263 36.83 -24.02 -7.93
C GLN A 263 36.46 -25.48 -8.18
N ARG A 264 35.67 -26.08 -7.27
CA ARG A 264 35.19 -27.47 -7.41
C ARG A 264 34.03 -27.58 -8.40
N ARG A 265 33.39 -26.46 -8.72
CA ARG A 265 32.18 -26.38 -9.57
C ARG A 265 31.04 -27.22 -8.99
N THR A 266 30.79 -27.06 -7.69
CA THR A 266 29.74 -27.77 -6.98
C THR A 266 28.80 -26.79 -6.30
N LEU A 267 27.51 -27.14 -6.31
CA LEU A 267 26.46 -26.54 -5.49
C LEU A 267 26.14 -27.50 -4.37
N ARG A 268 26.11 -27.03 -3.13
CA ARG A 268 25.53 -27.73 -1.99
C ARG A 268 24.40 -26.89 -1.46
N TYR A 269 23.28 -27.48 -1.09
CA TYR A 269 22.16 -26.72 -0.56
C TYR A 269 21.38 -27.49 0.47
N VAL A 270 20.67 -26.75 1.34
CA VAL A 270 19.63 -27.20 2.25
C VAL A 270 18.41 -26.33 1.98
N ASN A 271 17.28 -26.98 1.69
CA ASN A 271 16.01 -26.29 1.46
C ASN A 271 15.03 -26.63 2.56
N CYS A 272 14.75 -25.71 3.45
CA CYS A 272 13.87 -25.82 4.61
C CYS A 272 12.46 -25.34 4.25
N GLY A 273 11.71 -26.14 3.51
CA GLY A 273 10.33 -25.86 3.14
C GLY A 273 10.14 -24.67 2.23
N HIS A 274 11.20 -24.14 1.62
CA HIS A 274 11.13 -23.00 0.72
C HIS A 274 10.79 -23.43 -0.72
N ASN A 275 10.31 -22.49 -1.54
CA ASN A 275 10.06 -22.71 -2.96
C ASN A 275 11.29 -23.32 -3.62
N PRO A 276 11.14 -24.36 -4.46
CA PRO A 276 12.28 -25.00 -5.11
C PRO A 276 13.09 -24.01 -5.95
N GLY A 277 14.37 -23.88 -5.66
CA GLY A 277 15.29 -23.19 -6.56
C GLY A 277 15.33 -23.85 -7.94
N LEU A 278 15.69 -23.08 -8.97
CA LEU A 278 15.79 -23.59 -10.34
C LEU A 278 17.25 -23.61 -10.78
N LEU A 279 17.74 -24.77 -11.21
CA LEU A 279 19.04 -24.92 -11.86
C LEU A 279 18.83 -25.20 -13.34
N PHE A 280 19.09 -24.21 -14.17
CA PHE A 280 19.05 -24.33 -15.62
C PHE A 280 20.42 -24.73 -16.17
N ARG A 281 20.48 -25.89 -16.79
CA ARG A 281 21.65 -26.46 -17.45
C ARG A 281 21.75 -25.93 -18.89
N THR A 282 22.57 -24.94 -19.13
CA THR A 282 22.65 -24.29 -20.47
C THR A 282 23.05 -25.25 -21.58
N LYS A 283 23.93 -26.24 -21.31
CA LYS A 283 24.41 -27.20 -22.30
C LYS A 283 23.34 -28.20 -22.74
N THR A 284 22.46 -28.63 -21.88
CA THR A 284 21.43 -29.63 -22.14
C THR A 284 20.05 -29.03 -22.37
N GLY A 285 19.87 -27.77 -22.00
CA GLY A 285 18.56 -27.11 -22.02
C GLY A 285 17.59 -27.63 -20.95
N THR A 286 18.08 -28.35 -19.93
CA THR A 286 17.25 -28.95 -18.87
C THR A 286 17.16 -28.06 -17.67
N LEU A 287 15.99 -28.08 -17.02
CA LEU A 287 15.73 -27.39 -15.78
C LEU A 287 15.59 -28.41 -14.65
N THR A 288 16.42 -28.31 -13.62
CA THR A 288 16.37 -29.13 -12.41
C THR A 288 15.82 -28.30 -11.26
N ARG A 289 14.96 -28.88 -10.44
CA ARG A 289 14.43 -28.25 -9.23
C ARG A 289 15.30 -28.61 -8.05
N LEU A 290 15.58 -27.63 -7.22
CA LEU A 290 16.28 -27.79 -5.92
C LEU A 290 15.20 -27.93 -4.85
N ASP A 291 14.61 -29.12 -4.77
CA ASP A 291 13.45 -29.40 -3.93
C ASP A 291 13.78 -29.33 -2.43
N SER A 292 12.71 -29.22 -1.60
CA SER A 292 12.83 -29.16 -0.14
C SER A 292 13.45 -30.45 0.40
N SER A 293 14.40 -30.29 1.34
CA SER A 293 15.12 -31.36 2.02
C SER A 293 14.89 -31.38 3.53
N CYS A 294 14.16 -30.41 4.07
CA CYS A 294 13.68 -30.36 5.46
C CYS A 294 12.45 -29.46 5.64
N PRO A 295 11.76 -29.56 6.81
CA PRO A 295 10.66 -28.68 7.15
C PRO A 295 11.08 -27.22 7.29
N PRO A 296 10.13 -26.25 7.27
CA PRO A 296 10.41 -24.83 7.56
C PRO A 296 11.02 -24.65 8.97
N ILE A 297 11.94 -23.70 9.08
CA ILE A 297 12.65 -23.37 10.33
C ILE A 297 11.69 -22.78 11.36
N GLY A 298 11.81 -23.24 12.60
CA GLY A 298 11.01 -22.79 13.74
C GLY A 298 9.67 -23.51 13.87
N LEU A 299 9.33 -24.41 12.94
CA LEU A 299 8.07 -25.18 12.98
C LEU A 299 8.14 -26.31 14.03
N SER A 300 9.29 -26.96 14.15
CA SER A 300 9.54 -28.06 15.07
C SER A 300 10.87 -27.88 15.79
N ALA A 301 10.99 -28.36 17.03
CA ALA A 301 12.23 -28.30 17.79
C ALA A 301 13.32 -29.27 17.26
N GLU A 302 12.89 -30.42 16.72
CA GLU A 302 13.78 -31.43 16.16
C GLU A 302 13.48 -31.61 14.68
N GLU A 303 14.44 -31.33 13.82
CA GLU A 303 14.31 -31.46 12.37
C GLU A 303 15.49 -32.30 11.83
N ILE A 304 15.15 -33.20 10.89
CA ILE A 304 16.16 -33.96 10.16
C ILE A 304 16.28 -33.25 8.79
N CYS A 305 17.44 -32.62 8.58
CA CYS A 305 17.77 -31.97 7.34
C CYS A 305 18.80 -32.76 6.54
N GLU A 306 18.65 -32.78 5.24
CA GLU A 306 19.63 -33.37 4.32
C GLU A 306 20.27 -32.28 3.45
N GLN A 307 21.58 -32.34 3.32
CA GLN A 307 22.33 -31.52 2.40
C GLN A 307 22.40 -32.23 1.05
N VAL A 308 21.91 -31.57 0.01
CA VAL A 308 21.95 -32.07 -1.37
C VAL A 308 23.12 -31.42 -2.10
N ALA A 309 23.75 -32.17 -3.02
CA ALA A 309 24.85 -31.66 -3.84
C ALA A 309 24.55 -31.87 -5.34
N GLU A 310 24.93 -30.87 -6.13
CA GLU A 310 24.81 -30.85 -7.59
C GLU A 310 26.12 -30.36 -8.22
N ASP A 311 26.54 -30.98 -9.31
CA ASP A 311 27.64 -30.46 -10.10
C ASP A 311 27.21 -29.25 -10.91
N LEU A 312 28.08 -28.26 -11.07
CA LEU A 312 27.85 -27.06 -11.86
C LEU A 312 28.74 -27.01 -13.08
N MET A 313 28.21 -26.48 -14.16
CA MET A 313 28.98 -26.27 -15.44
C MET A 313 29.02 -24.76 -15.74
N ALA A 314 30.05 -24.39 -16.50
CA ALA A 314 30.12 -23.03 -17.04
C ALA A 314 28.89 -22.71 -17.91
N GLY A 315 28.26 -21.58 -17.64
CA GLY A 315 27.02 -21.13 -18.26
C GLY A 315 25.73 -21.58 -17.54
N ASP A 316 25.78 -22.43 -16.52
CA ASP A 316 24.62 -22.79 -15.74
C ASP A 316 24.04 -21.56 -15.02
N VAL A 317 22.72 -21.55 -14.84
CA VAL A 317 21.98 -20.45 -14.23
C VAL A 317 21.17 -21.00 -13.07
N LEU A 318 21.37 -20.41 -11.89
CA LEU A 318 20.55 -20.66 -10.71
C LEU A 318 19.57 -19.51 -10.49
N VAL A 319 18.33 -19.83 -10.21
CA VAL A 319 17.28 -18.85 -9.87
C VAL A 319 16.63 -19.27 -8.57
N PHE A 320 16.73 -18.43 -7.57
CA PHE A 320 16.05 -18.56 -6.29
C PHE A 320 14.97 -17.47 -6.22
N TYR A 321 13.82 -17.77 -5.66
CA TYR A 321 12.68 -16.85 -5.63
C TYR A 321 11.73 -17.22 -4.51
N THR A 322 10.93 -16.25 -4.05
CA THR A 322 9.83 -16.46 -3.09
C THR A 322 8.51 -16.68 -3.83
N ASP A 323 7.50 -17.17 -3.12
CA ASP A 323 6.18 -17.52 -3.67
C ASP A 323 5.48 -16.32 -4.33
N GLY A 324 5.72 -15.07 -3.84
CA GLY A 324 5.20 -13.87 -4.49
C GLY A 324 5.51 -13.73 -5.98
N VAL A 325 6.54 -14.45 -6.51
CA VAL A 325 6.79 -14.50 -7.95
C VAL A 325 5.79 -15.42 -8.64
N THR A 326 5.56 -16.63 -8.11
CA THR A 326 4.70 -17.64 -8.73
C THR A 326 3.23 -17.46 -8.40
N GLU A 327 2.91 -16.89 -7.24
CA GLU A 327 1.56 -16.61 -6.79
C GLU A 327 1.06 -15.20 -7.18
N ALA A 328 1.83 -14.45 -7.98
CA ALA A 328 1.38 -13.20 -8.56
C ALA A 328 0.10 -13.44 -9.39
N GLU A 329 -1.03 -12.87 -8.95
CA GLU A 329 -2.35 -13.11 -9.54
C GLU A 329 -2.74 -12.04 -10.55
N ASN A 330 -3.30 -12.45 -11.67
CA ASN A 330 -3.92 -11.54 -12.63
C ASN A 330 -5.36 -11.16 -12.20
N ARG A 331 -6.02 -10.27 -12.97
CA ARG A 331 -7.40 -9.81 -12.70
C ARG A 331 -8.46 -10.92 -12.73
N HIS A 332 -8.11 -12.11 -13.20
CA HIS A 332 -9.00 -13.28 -13.28
C HIS A 332 -8.74 -14.28 -12.15
N GLY A 333 -7.79 -14.00 -11.23
CA GLY A 333 -7.41 -14.91 -10.16
C GLY A 333 -6.53 -16.07 -10.64
N GLU A 334 -5.87 -15.95 -11.79
CA GLU A 334 -4.90 -16.93 -12.26
C GLU A 334 -3.51 -16.54 -11.74
N GLU A 335 -2.75 -17.49 -11.23
CA GLU A 335 -1.38 -17.30 -10.80
C GLU A 335 -0.39 -17.24 -11.97
N PHE A 336 0.70 -16.52 -11.83
CA PHE A 336 1.81 -16.52 -12.79
C PHE A 336 2.36 -17.94 -12.98
N GLY A 337 2.60 -18.64 -11.92
CA GLY A 337 2.89 -20.05 -11.87
C GLY A 337 4.30 -20.44 -12.34
N MET A 338 4.66 -21.67 -12.00
CA MET A 338 5.98 -22.26 -12.31
C MET A 338 6.25 -22.38 -13.81
N GLU A 339 5.22 -22.62 -14.62
CA GLU A 339 5.41 -22.78 -16.07
C GLU A 339 5.89 -21.49 -16.75
N ARG A 340 5.28 -20.35 -16.39
CA ARG A 340 5.65 -19.03 -16.93
C ARG A 340 7.04 -18.61 -16.42
N LEU A 341 7.33 -18.87 -15.14
CA LEU A 341 8.66 -18.63 -14.57
C LEU A 341 9.73 -19.44 -15.32
N SER A 342 9.55 -20.76 -15.44
CA SER A 342 10.47 -21.64 -16.15
C SER A 342 10.70 -21.22 -17.60
N ALA A 343 9.62 -20.88 -18.32
CA ALA A 343 9.70 -20.38 -19.69
C ALA A 343 10.46 -19.03 -19.80
N THR A 344 10.35 -18.18 -18.77
CA THR A 344 11.06 -16.90 -18.72
C THR A 344 12.55 -17.10 -18.47
N VAL A 345 12.92 -18.00 -17.57
CA VAL A 345 14.32 -18.39 -17.29
C VAL A 345 14.95 -18.99 -18.56
N LEU A 346 14.29 -19.94 -19.20
CA LEU A 346 14.74 -20.55 -20.46
C LEU A 346 15.05 -19.50 -21.52
N ARG A 347 14.09 -18.60 -21.78
CA ARG A 347 14.24 -17.55 -22.82
C ARG A 347 15.26 -16.48 -22.46
N GLY A 348 15.57 -16.32 -21.17
CA GLY A 348 16.51 -15.33 -20.67
C GLY A 348 17.89 -15.88 -20.30
N SER A 349 18.14 -17.18 -20.44
CA SER A 349 19.36 -17.85 -19.96
C SER A 349 20.68 -17.28 -20.50
N SER A 350 20.67 -16.67 -21.68
CA SER A 350 21.83 -16.00 -22.29
C SER A 350 22.07 -14.57 -21.80
N LEU A 351 21.11 -13.95 -21.09
CA LEU A 351 21.22 -12.60 -20.57
C LEU A 351 22.20 -12.54 -19.39
N SER A 352 22.60 -11.33 -18.96
CA SER A 352 23.30 -11.13 -17.71
C SER A 352 22.40 -11.55 -16.51
N ALA A 353 22.98 -11.77 -15.33
CA ALA A 353 22.20 -12.09 -14.15
C ALA A 353 21.18 -10.97 -13.83
N GLU A 354 21.59 -9.71 -13.97
CA GLU A 354 20.75 -8.53 -13.73
C GLU A 354 19.60 -8.41 -14.75
N ASP A 355 19.90 -8.63 -16.04
CA ASP A 355 18.86 -8.56 -17.08
C ASP A 355 17.87 -9.72 -16.96
N LEU A 356 18.32 -10.92 -16.57
CA LEU A 356 17.44 -12.06 -16.33
C LEU A 356 16.55 -11.82 -15.11
N MET A 357 17.11 -11.35 -14.00
CA MET A 357 16.37 -10.96 -12.81
C MET A 357 15.27 -9.94 -13.15
N THR A 358 15.65 -8.87 -13.86
CA THR A 358 14.72 -7.82 -14.30
C THR A 358 13.64 -8.37 -15.24
N LYS A 359 14.01 -9.30 -16.14
CA LYS A 359 13.05 -9.95 -17.04
C LYS A 359 12.03 -10.82 -16.30
N ILE A 360 12.46 -11.55 -15.27
CA ILE A 360 11.54 -12.33 -14.42
C ILE A 360 10.59 -11.41 -13.69
N TYR A 361 11.10 -10.35 -13.06
CA TYR A 361 10.29 -9.36 -12.37
C TYR A 361 9.24 -8.73 -13.29
N ASN A 362 9.67 -8.21 -14.44
CA ASN A 362 8.76 -7.56 -15.39
C ASN A 362 7.70 -8.55 -15.93
N ALA A 363 8.06 -9.82 -16.16
CA ALA A 363 7.09 -10.81 -16.61
C ALA A 363 6.00 -11.10 -15.57
N ALA A 364 6.33 -11.12 -14.28
CA ALA A 364 5.36 -11.27 -13.19
C ALA A 364 4.56 -9.97 -13.01
N ALA A 365 5.21 -8.79 -13.01
CA ALA A 365 4.57 -7.49 -12.87
C ALA A 365 3.57 -7.19 -14.00
N ASP A 366 3.96 -7.44 -15.25
CA ASP A 366 3.06 -7.30 -16.41
C ASP A 366 1.84 -8.24 -16.32
N PHE A 367 2.03 -9.42 -15.71
CA PHE A 367 0.95 -10.40 -15.57
C PHE A 367 -0.07 -9.98 -14.50
N CYS A 368 0.38 -9.48 -13.33
CA CYS A 368 -0.52 -9.05 -12.25
C CYS A 368 -0.95 -7.58 -12.34
N GLY A 369 -0.33 -6.76 -13.21
CA GLY A 369 -0.64 -5.33 -13.36
C GLY A 369 -0.08 -4.48 -12.23
N ASP A 370 1.11 -4.80 -11.73
CA ASP A 370 1.82 -4.14 -10.62
C ASP A 370 1.09 -4.18 -9.25
N ASP A 371 0.07 -5.03 -9.10
CA ASP A 371 -0.66 -5.23 -7.84
C ASP A 371 -0.22 -6.54 -7.19
N PHE A 372 0.86 -6.46 -6.41
CA PHE A 372 1.44 -7.62 -5.75
C PHE A 372 0.73 -7.92 -4.42
N ASN A 373 0.26 -9.15 -4.28
CA ASN A 373 -0.39 -9.65 -3.07
C ASN A 373 0.61 -10.04 -1.98
N ASP A 374 1.85 -10.38 -2.37
CA ASP A 374 2.95 -10.77 -1.48
C ASP A 374 4.28 -10.17 -1.88
N ASP A 375 5.26 -10.24 -0.97
CA ASP A 375 6.62 -9.79 -1.21
C ASP A 375 7.24 -10.62 -2.33
N MET A 376 7.98 -9.97 -3.22
CA MET A 376 8.60 -10.62 -4.38
C MET A 376 10.12 -10.54 -4.27
N THR A 377 10.76 -11.67 -4.09
CA THR A 377 12.21 -11.78 -4.06
C THR A 377 12.71 -12.66 -5.20
N ILE A 378 13.74 -12.21 -5.88
CA ILE A 378 14.39 -12.92 -6.98
C ILE A 378 15.91 -12.80 -6.80
N LEU A 379 16.61 -13.93 -6.83
CA LEU A 379 18.07 -13.99 -6.80
C LEU A 379 18.56 -14.88 -7.94
N VAL A 380 19.34 -14.33 -8.83
CA VAL A 380 19.91 -15.01 -10.00
C VAL A 380 21.42 -15.14 -9.85
N VAL A 381 21.94 -16.35 -10.04
CA VAL A 381 23.38 -16.63 -10.09
C VAL A 381 23.74 -17.30 -11.40
N LYS A 382 24.73 -16.76 -12.11
CA LYS A 382 25.29 -17.33 -13.34
C LYS A 382 26.70 -17.85 -13.09
N CYS A 383 26.95 -19.05 -13.53
CA CYS A 383 28.24 -19.73 -13.39
C CYS A 383 29.16 -19.36 -14.56
N ASN A 384 30.12 -18.47 -14.33
CA ASN A 384 31.10 -17.99 -15.34
C ASN A 384 32.53 -18.53 -15.08
N PHE A 385 32.64 -19.83 -14.79
CA PHE A 385 33.89 -20.46 -14.32
C PHE A 385 35.12 -20.35 -15.24
N ASP A 386 34.92 -20.07 -16.53
CA ASP A 386 36.01 -20.13 -17.50
C ASP A 386 36.76 -18.80 -17.76
N ARG A 387 36.38 -17.72 -17.09
CA ARG A 387 37.00 -16.38 -17.31
C ARG A 387 38.24 -16.09 -16.46
N SER A 388 38.58 -16.90 -15.46
CA SER A 388 39.65 -16.59 -14.51
C SER A 388 40.99 -17.34 -14.70
N SER A 389 41.14 -18.29 -15.67
CA SER A 389 42.37 -19.05 -15.85
C SER A 389 43.43 -18.42 -16.75
N ASN A 390 43.17 -17.26 -17.37
CA ASN A 390 44.10 -16.62 -18.33
C ASN A 390 44.70 -15.28 -17.87
N ALA A 391 44.60 -14.94 -16.57
CA ALA A 391 45.11 -13.66 -16.03
C ALA A 391 46.38 -13.84 -15.19
N SER A 392 47.05 -15.00 -15.21
CA SER A 392 48.32 -15.22 -14.53
C SER A 392 49.20 -16.18 -15.34
N SER A 393 49.75 -15.71 -16.45
CA SER A 393 50.98 -16.20 -17.07
C SER A 393 51.84 -15.02 -17.53
#